data_d15516b6784fa7d52823d7320da72ad4
#
_entry.id   d15516b6784fa7d52823d7320da72ad4
#
_cell.length_a   1.000
_cell.length_b   1.000
_cell.length_c   1.000
_cell.angle_alpha   90.00
_cell.angle_beta   90.00
_cell.angle_gamma   90.00
#
_symmetry.space_group_name_H-M   'P 1'
#
loop_
_entity.id
_entity.type
_entity.pdbx_description
1 polymer ?
#
loop_
_entity_poly.entity_id
_entity_poly.type
_entity_poly.pdbx_seq_one_letter_code
_entity_poly.pdbx_strand_id
1 'polypeptide(L)'
;FEAVIFDLDGVITKTALVHAAAWKKMFDEYLLSREVRFGEPFTEFTHAGDYLPYVDGKPRYNGVSSFLESRGIDIPFGDPGDDPESETVCGLGNSKNIMFNKVLDEEGVEVYESTVEILHGLKKAGVRIGVASSSKNCKPVLEKAGLMHFFETRVDGVVSAETGLNGKPEPDIFTTASDNLGIAYHKAVVVEDAVSGVQAGKKGNFGLVLGVAREDNIRELFLGGADVVVEDLGEIGLKGMNDWFESGMEKDGWLLRYFDYQQESERSREALLAVGNGYFGTRGALEESSANEVNYPGTYFSGLYNRLVSKVEGRDIENEDFVNTTNWLPVTFRIDGGPWFSISPDPNQEILAINRTLDMKSGILQREMDLE
;
A
#
# COMPACT_ATOMS: atom_id res chain seq x y z
N PHE A 1 8.85 14.87 -10.17
CA PHE A 1 8.82 13.71 -11.06
C PHE A 1 8.40 14.08 -12.47
N GLU A 2 8.79 13.26 -13.45
CA GLU A 2 8.53 13.49 -14.87
C GLU A 2 7.48 12.52 -15.44
N ALA A 3 7.25 11.39 -14.78
CA ALA A 3 6.24 10.41 -15.17
C ALA A 3 5.57 9.76 -13.96
N VAL A 4 4.34 9.26 -14.18
CA VAL A 4 3.63 8.36 -13.25
C VAL A 4 3.17 7.12 -14.02
N ILE A 5 3.48 5.95 -13.49
CA ILE A 5 3.07 4.67 -14.04
C ILE A 5 2.11 4.02 -13.05
N PHE A 6 0.87 3.85 -13.48
CA PHE A 6 -0.20 3.29 -12.66
C PHE A 6 -0.36 1.80 -12.96
N ASP A 7 -0.59 1.00 -11.91
CA ASP A 7 -1.32 -0.24 -12.11
C ASP A 7 -2.78 0.07 -12.49
N LEU A 8 -3.50 -0.94 -12.95
CA LEU A 8 -4.88 -0.80 -13.40
C LEU A 8 -5.88 -1.20 -12.32
N ASP A 9 -5.81 -2.48 -11.93
CA ASP A 9 -6.80 -3.13 -11.08
C ASP A 9 -6.58 -2.73 -9.63
N GLY A 10 -7.57 -2.10 -8.96
CA GLY A 10 -7.42 -1.56 -7.61
C GLY A 10 -6.81 -0.16 -7.53
N VAL A 11 -6.15 0.32 -8.58
CA VAL A 11 -5.58 1.67 -8.64
C VAL A 11 -6.42 2.63 -9.49
N ILE A 12 -6.69 2.28 -10.73
CA ILE A 12 -7.50 3.08 -11.66
C ILE A 12 -8.95 2.61 -11.62
N THR A 13 -9.14 1.30 -11.63
CA THR A 13 -10.45 0.66 -11.70
C THR A 13 -10.72 -0.23 -10.51
N LYS A 14 -11.99 -0.39 -10.13
CA LYS A 14 -12.44 -1.26 -9.03
C LYS A 14 -12.55 -2.73 -9.47
N THR A 15 -11.80 -3.11 -10.48
CA THR A 15 -11.83 -4.45 -11.06
C THR A 15 -11.10 -5.51 -10.23
N ALA A 16 -10.32 -5.15 -9.23
CA ALA A 16 -9.66 -6.08 -8.31
C ALA A 16 -10.67 -7.03 -7.63
N LEU A 17 -11.80 -6.51 -7.16
CA LEU A 17 -12.88 -7.31 -6.58
C LEU A 17 -13.52 -8.27 -7.59
N VAL A 18 -13.70 -7.82 -8.83
CA VAL A 18 -14.21 -8.66 -9.93
C VAL A 18 -13.22 -9.78 -10.26
N HIS A 19 -11.92 -9.46 -10.25
CA HIS A 19 -10.86 -10.45 -10.40
C HIS A 19 -10.90 -11.48 -9.28
N ALA A 20 -10.98 -11.07 -8.01
CA ALA A 20 -11.02 -11.95 -6.86
C ALA A 20 -12.26 -12.88 -6.89
N ALA A 21 -13.43 -12.34 -7.21
CA ALA A 21 -14.67 -13.12 -7.35
C ALA A 21 -14.60 -14.17 -8.48
N ALA A 22 -14.02 -13.79 -9.64
CA ALA A 22 -13.83 -14.72 -10.74
C ALA A 22 -12.82 -15.84 -10.41
N TRP A 23 -11.74 -15.53 -9.68
CA TRP A 23 -10.79 -16.51 -9.19
C TRP A 23 -11.42 -17.48 -8.20
N LYS A 24 -12.14 -16.96 -7.20
CA LYS A 24 -12.84 -17.77 -6.22
C LYS A 24 -13.79 -18.75 -6.89
N LYS A 25 -14.63 -18.25 -7.78
CA LYS A 25 -15.60 -19.08 -8.47
C LYS A 25 -14.94 -20.20 -9.26
N MET A 26 -13.93 -19.88 -10.06
CA MET A 26 -13.23 -20.87 -10.88
C MET A 26 -12.53 -21.92 -10.02
N PHE A 27 -11.79 -21.51 -8.98
CA PHE A 27 -11.08 -22.45 -8.13
C PHE A 27 -12.02 -23.31 -7.29
N ASP A 28 -13.10 -22.75 -6.73
CA ASP A 28 -14.07 -23.53 -5.98
C ASP A 28 -14.76 -24.59 -6.86
N GLU A 29 -15.15 -24.24 -8.11
CA GLU A 29 -15.70 -25.19 -9.07
C GLU A 29 -14.69 -26.29 -9.41
N TYR A 30 -13.43 -25.97 -9.60
CA TYR A 30 -12.37 -26.93 -9.86
C TYR A 30 -12.11 -27.84 -8.67
N LEU A 31 -11.96 -27.31 -7.45
CA LEU A 31 -11.72 -28.10 -6.23
C LEU A 31 -12.90 -29.03 -5.89
N LEU A 32 -14.15 -28.58 -6.09
CA LEU A 32 -15.33 -29.43 -5.96
C LEU A 32 -15.31 -30.57 -6.98
N SER A 33 -14.88 -30.33 -8.21
CA SER A 33 -14.75 -31.38 -9.22
C SER A 33 -13.71 -32.44 -8.81
N ARG A 34 -12.62 -32.02 -8.16
CA ARG A 34 -11.59 -32.94 -7.65
C ARG A 34 -12.08 -33.77 -6.47
N GLU A 35 -12.87 -33.18 -5.55
CA GLU A 35 -13.53 -33.94 -4.49
C GLU A 35 -14.38 -35.08 -5.06
N VAL A 36 -15.21 -34.81 -6.06
CA VAL A 36 -16.06 -35.79 -6.70
C VAL A 36 -15.25 -36.86 -7.45
N ARG A 37 -14.17 -36.47 -8.14
CA ARG A 37 -13.40 -37.38 -9.01
C ARG A 37 -12.37 -38.22 -8.25
N PHE A 38 -11.75 -37.65 -7.24
CA PHE A 38 -10.59 -38.24 -6.55
C PHE A 38 -10.81 -38.47 -5.06
N GLY A 39 -11.92 -37.96 -4.49
CA GLY A 39 -12.19 -38.04 -3.04
C GLY A 39 -11.30 -37.12 -2.21
N GLU A 40 -10.69 -36.10 -2.83
CA GLU A 40 -9.90 -35.08 -2.15
C GLU A 40 -10.86 -34.17 -1.36
N PRO A 41 -10.61 -33.86 -0.06
CA PRO A 41 -11.52 -33.03 0.71
C PRO A 41 -11.56 -31.61 0.13
N PHE A 42 -12.77 -31.11 -0.15
CA PHE A 42 -12.95 -29.73 -0.59
C PHE A 42 -12.52 -28.74 0.51
N THR A 43 -11.69 -27.80 0.13
CA THR A 43 -11.33 -26.63 0.96
C THR A 43 -11.49 -25.40 0.08
N GLU A 44 -12.44 -24.53 0.43
CA GLU A 44 -12.77 -23.37 -0.40
C GLU A 44 -11.56 -22.44 -0.60
N PHE A 45 -11.58 -21.74 -1.73
CA PHE A 45 -10.65 -20.66 -2.01
C PHE A 45 -11.06 -19.41 -1.25
N THR A 46 -10.15 -18.89 -0.42
CA THR A 46 -10.39 -17.73 0.42
C THR A 46 -9.60 -16.52 -0.06
N HIS A 47 -10.14 -15.31 0.20
CA HIS A 47 -9.47 -14.08 -0.20
C HIS A 47 -8.13 -13.89 0.54
N ALA A 48 -8.16 -13.90 1.87
CA ALA A 48 -6.97 -13.65 2.69
C ALA A 48 -5.95 -14.80 2.66
N GLY A 49 -6.41 -16.06 2.63
CA GLY A 49 -5.53 -17.24 2.69
C GLY A 49 -4.97 -17.68 1.36
N ASP A 50 -5.66 -17.37 0.24
CA ASP A 50 -5.31 -17.92 -1.06
C ASP A 50 -5.12 -16.82 -2.13
N TYR A 51 -6.06 -15.86 -2.26
CA TYR A 51 -5.97 -14.84 -3.29
C TYR A 51 -4.76 -13.92 -3.08
N LEU A 52 -4.68 -13.26 -1.93
CA LEU A 52 -3.61 -12.29 -1.64
C LEU A 52 -2.19 -12.90 -1.73
N PRO A 53 -1.88 -14.06 -1.10
CA PRO A 53 -0.52 -14.59 -1.14
C PRO A 53 -0.13 -15.25 -2.46
N TYR A 54 -1.09 -15.83 -3.20
CA TYR A 54 -0.74 -16.69 -4.34
C TYR A 54 -1.14 -16.16 -5.70
N VAL A 55 -2.12 -15.25 -5.79
CA VAL A 55 -2.74 -14.85 -7.06
C VAL A 55 -2.62 -13.36 -7.35
N ASP A 56 -2.78 -12.54 -6.32
CA ASP A 56 -2.88 -11.09 -6.44
C ASP A 56 -1.65 -10.46 -7.12
N GLY A 57 -1.90 -9.58 -8.09
CA GLY A 57 -0.87 -8.88 -8.87
C GLY A 57 -0.08 -9.75 -9.86
N LYS A 58 -0.28 -11.08 -9.87
CA LYS A 58 0.46 -12.00 -10.75
C LYS A 58 -0.17 -12.14 -12.15
N PRO A 59 0.65 -12.47 -13.18
CA PRO A 59 0.12 -12.91 -14.46
C PRO A 59 -0.82 -14.12 -14.30
N ARG A 60 -1.87 -14.18 -15.11
CA ARG A 60 -2.96 -15.16 -14.99
C ARG A 60 -2.48 -16.59 -14.73
N TYR A 61 -1.64 -17.13 -15.58
CA TYR A 61 -1.20 -18.53 -15.48
C TYR A 61 -0.26 -18.75 -14.29
N ASN A 62 0.53 -17.74 -13.94
CA ASN A 62 1.38 -17.78 -12.74
C ASN A 62 0.52 -17.81 -11.45
N GLY A 63 -0.59 -17.07 -11.43
CA GLY A 63 -1.56 -17.13 -10.34
C GLY A 63 -2.18 -18.52 -10.19
N VAL A 64 -2.58 -19.16 -11.32
CA VAL A 64 -3.08 -20.56 -11.27
C VAL A 64 -2.01 -21.49 -10.74
N SER A 65 -0.78 -21.47 -11.31
CA SER A 65 0.30 -22.35 -10.87
C SER A 65 0.63 -22.17 -9.40
N SER A 66 0.79 -20.93 -8.94
CA SER A 66 1.15 -20.59 -7.56
C SER A 66 0.09 -21.08 -6.55
N PHE A 67 -1.20 -20.94 -6.86
CA PHE A 67 -2.25 -21.45 -6.01
C PHE A 67 -2.28 -22.99 -5.98
N LEU A 68 -2.22 -23.64 -7.14
CA LEU A 68 -2.24 -25.12 -7.22
C LEU A 68 -1.03 -25.72 -6.49
N GLU A 69 0.14 -25.12 -6.64
CA GLU A 69 1.35 -25.52 -5.90
C GLU A 69 1.16 -25.41 -4.38
N SER A 70 0.52 -24.35 -3.90
CA SER A 70 0.21 -24.18 -2.46
C SER A 70 -0.71 -25.27 -1.91
N ARG A 71 -1.51 -25.88 -2.77
CA ARG A 71 -2.44 -26.98 -2.44
C ARG A 71 -1.85 -28.36 -2.75
N GLY A 72 -0.60 -28.43 -3.25
CA GLY A 72 0.04 -29.68 -3.66
C GLY A 72 -0.62 -30.36 -4.87
N ILE A 73 -1.30 -29.57 -5.71
CA ILE A 73 -1.98 -30.04 -6.92
C ILE A 73 -1.04 -29.82 -8.12
N ASP A 74 -0.69 -30.93 -8.79
CA ASP A 74 0.13 -30.91 -9.99
C ASP A 74 -0.70 -31.29 -11.22
N ILE A 75 -0.78 -30.36 -12.18
CA ILE A 75 -1.43 -30.55 -13.47
C ILE A 75 -0.56 -30.00 -14.59
N PRO A 76 -0.70 -30.45 -15.84
CA PRO A 76 0.04 -29.90 -16.97
C PRO A 76 -0.14 -28.38 -17.09
N PHE A 77 0.92 -27.68 -17.47
CA PHE A 77 0.84 -26.23 -17.72
C PHE A 77 -0.13 -25.94 -18.88
N GLY A 78 -0.08 -26.75 -19.93
CA GLY A 78 -0.91 -26.58 -21.13
C GLY A 78 -0.41 -25.48 -22.07
N ASP A 79 -1.28 -25.12 -23.01
CA ASP A 79 -1.06 -24.06 -24.01
C ASP A 79 -2.03 -22.88 -23.75
N PRO A 80 -1.60 -21.63 -23.94
CA PRO A 80 -2.50 -20.47 -23.84
C PRO A 80 -3.79 -20.55 -24.67
N GLY A 81 -3.82 -21.40 -25.70
CA GLY A 81 -5.00 -21.69 -26.51
C GLY A 81 -5.88 -22.84 -25.99
N ASP A 82 -5.59 -23.43 -24.86
CA ASP A 82 -6.38 -24.53 -24.31
C ASP A 82 -7.83 -24.14 -24.05
N ASP A 83 -8.72 -25.12 -24.29
CA ASP A 83 -10.13 -24.97 -23.95
C ASP A 83 -10.30 -24.69 -22.46
N PRO A 84 -11.21 -23.79 -22.07
CA PRO A 84 -11.51 -23.49 -20.66
C PRO A 84 -11.92 -24.70 -19.80
N GLU A 85 -12.37 -25.80 -20.43
CA GLU A 85 -12.71 -27.06 -19.74
C GLU A 85 -11.50 -28.01 -19.60
N SER A 86 -10.36 -27.67 -20.19
CA SER A 86 -9.12 -28.46 -20.09
C SER A 86 -8.54 -28.41 -18.68
N GLU A 87 -8.17 -29.56 -18.12
CA GLU A 87 -7.51 -29.65 -16.81
C GLU A 87 -6.00 -29.32 -16.95
N THR A 88 -5.72 -28.08 -17.31
CA THR A 88 -4.38 -27.50 -17.40
C THR A 88 -4.36 -26.13 -16.72
N VAL A 89 -3.18 -25.67 -16.35
CA VAL A 89 -3.01 -24.31 -15.80
C VAL A 89 -3.59 -23.26 -16.76
N CYS A 90 -3.34 -23.41 -18.06
CA CYS A 90 -3.86 -22.49 -19.08
C CYS A 90 -5.38 -22.60 -19.22
N GLY A 91 -5.95 -23.80 -19.24
CA GLY A 91 -7.39 -24.02 -19.31
C GLY A 91 -8.13 -23.37 -18.13
N LEU A 92 -7.70 -23.62 -16.90
CA LEU A 92 -8.27 -22.99 -15.71
C LEU A 92 -8.16 -21.45 -15.77
N GLY A 93 -7.00 -20.91 -16.17
CA GLY A 93 -6.83 -19.49 -16.36
C GLY A 93 -7.77 -18.89 -17.42
N ASN A 94 -8.05 -19.64 -18.50
CA ASN A 94 -8.98 -19.26 -19.56
C ASN A 94 -10.44 -19.30 -19.07
N SER A 95 -10.82 -20.31 -18.27
CA SER A 95 -12.12 -20.40 -17.60
C SER A 95 -12.38 -19.18 -16.72
N LYS A 96 -11.42 -18.81 -15.85
CA LYS A 96 -11.49 -17.59 -15.04
C LYS A 96 -11.69 -16.34 -15.90
N ASN A 97 -11.02 -16.26 -17.04
CA ASN A 97 -11.12 -15.09 -17.90
C ASN A 97 -12.52 -14.92 -18.53
N ILE A 98 -13.17 -16.00 -18.87
CA ILE A 98 -14.56 -15.97 -19.38
C ILE A 98 -15.48 -15.41 -18.26
N MET A 99 -15.33 -15.88 -17.03
CA MET A 99 -16.12 -15.39 -15.89
C MET A 99 -15.91 -13.90 -15.66
N PHE A 100 -14.67 -13.45 -15.70
CA PHE A 100 -14.32 -12.04 -15.55
C PHE A 100 -14.94 -11.15 -16.64
N ASN A 101 -14.77 -11.55 -17.91
CA ASN A 101 -15.30 -10.77 -19.03
C ASN A 101 -16.83 -10.69 -19.00
N LYS A 102 -17.51 -11.76 -18.57
CA LYS A 102 -18.96 -11.76 -18.42
C LYS A 102 -19.43 -10.68 -17.44
N VAL A 103 -18.78 -10.57 -16.28
CA VAL A 103 -19.12 -9.53 -15.30
C VAL A 103 -18.87 -8.14 -15.88
N LEU A 104 -17.74 -7.92 -16.55
CA LEU A 104 -17.44 -6.64 -17.19
C LEU A 104 -18.45 -6.26 -18.29
N ASP A 105 -19.03 -7.24 -19.00
CA ASP A 105 -20.03 -7.00 -20.03
C ASP A 105 -21.41 -6.66 -19.43
N GLU A 106 -21.74 -7.26 -18.31
CA GLU A 106 -23.03 -7.10 -17.63
C GLU A 106 -23.07 -5.84 -16.73
N GLU A 107 -21.99 -5.54 -16.01
CA GLU A 107 -21.95 -4.50 -14.97
C GLU A 107 -21.15 -3.25 -15.39
N GLY A 108 -20.29 -3.37 -16.41
CA GLY A 108 -19.38 -2.29 -16.84
C GLY A 108 -18.10 -2.23 -16.00
N VAL A 109 -17.43 -1.07 -16.05
CA VAL A 109 -16.19 -0.81 -15.31
C VAL A 109 -16.38 0.39 -14.39
N GLU A 110 -16.29 0.16 -13.10
CA GLU A 110 -16.20 1.24 -12.12
C GLU A 110 -14.75 1.74 -11.98
N VAL A 111 -14.61 3.05 -11.80
CA VAL A 111 -13.31 3.71 -11.62
C VAL A 111 -13.21 4.36 -10.24
N TYR A 112 -11.98 4.61 -9.79
CA TYR A 112 -11.72 5.46 -8.63
C TYR A 112 -11.68 6.92 -9.10
N GLU A 113 -12.67 7.70 -8.70
CA GLU A 113 -12.80 9.11 -9.13
C GLU A 113 -11.58 9.95 -8.73
N SER A 114 -11.03 9.73 -7.54
CA SER A 114 -9.80 10.37 -7.07
C SER A 114 -8.60 10.10 -7.99
N THR A 115 -8.48 8.88 -8.51
CA THR A 115 -7.45 8.54 -9.51
C THR A 115 -7.69 9.28 -10.82
N VAL A 116 -8.94 9.38 -11.27
CA VAL A 116 -9.29 10.13 -12.49
C VAL A 116 -8.96 11.62 -12.34
N GLU A 117 -9.22 12.21 -11.18
CA GLU A 117 -8.83 13.60 -10.88
C GLU A 117 -7.31 13.79 -10.95
N ILE A 118 -6.54 12.86 -10.41
CA ILE A 118 -5.07 12.88 -10.51
C ILE A 118 -4.60 12.74 -11.96
N LEU A 119 -5.19 11.86 -12.76
CA LEU A 119 -4.87 11.73 -14.19
C LEU A 119 -5.08 13.05 -14.94
N HIS A 120 -6.19 13.76 -14.66
CA HIS A 120 -6.44 15.09 -15.21
C HIS A 120 -5.40 16.11 -14.75
N GLY A 121 -5.04 16.09 -13.47
CA GLY A 121 -4.01 16.96 -12.89
C GLY A 121 -2.63 16.75 -13.53
N LEU A 122 -2.21 15.50 -13.67
CA LEU A 122 -0.94 15.11 -14.29
C LEU A 122 -0.88 15.57 -15.75
N LYS A 123 -1.94 15.33 -16.52
CA LYS A 123 -2.03 15.76 -17.92
C LYS A 123 -1.94 17.27 -18.06
N LYS A 124 -2.60 18.03 -17.16
CA LYS A 124 -2.52 19.48 -17.12
C LYS A 124 -1.13 19.99 -16.75
N ALA A 125 -0.42 19.27 -15.87
CA ALA A 125 0.95 19.58 -15.47
C ALA A 125 2.01 19.16 -16.51
N GLY A 126 1.63 18.45 -17.58
CA GLY A 126 2.55 17.96 -18.61
C GLY A 126 3.40 16.78 -18.15
N VAL A 127 2.98 16.08 -17.09
CA VAL A 127 3.63 14.87 -16.59
C VAL A 127 3.20 13.70 -17.47
N ARG A 128 4.14 12.85 -17.86
CA ARG A 128 3.86 11.69 -18.72
C ARG A 128 3.18 10.57 -17.92
N ILE A 129 2.22 9.90 -18.55
CA ILE A 129 1.39 8.90 -17.86
C ILE A 129 1.47 7.57 -18.60
N GLY A 130 1.83 6.53 -17.84
CA GLY A 130 1.83 5.15 -18.30
C GLY A 130 0.90 4.27 -17.47
N VAL A 131 0.51 3.14 -18.03
CA VAL A 131 -0.16 2.06 -17.30
C VAL A 131 0.62 0.76 -17.49
N ALA A 132 0.78 0.01 -16.38
CA ALA A 132 1.50 -1.26 -16.33
C ALA A 132 0.70 -2.27 -15.50
N SER A 133 0.08 -3.25 -16.15
CA SER A 133 -0.80 -4.23 -15.52
C SER A 133 -0.43 -5.66 -15.93
N SER A 134 -0.51 -6.59 -14.98
CA SER A 134 -0.36 -8.02 -15.28
C SER A 134 -1.55 -8.61 -16.06
N SER A 135 -2.64 -7.86 -16.18
CA SER A 135 -3.87 -8.30 -16.84
C SER A 135 -3.78 -8.23 -18.35
N LYS A 136 -4.16 -9.30 -19.03
CA LYS A 136 -4.38 -9.29 -20.51
C LYS A 136 -5.62 -8.48 -20.91
N ASN A 137 -6.46 -8.10 -19.95
CA ASN A 137 -7.69 -7.35 -20.18
C ASN A 137 -7.49 -5.83 -19.98
N CYS A 138 -6.27 -5.34 -19.76
CA CYS A 138 -6.00 -3.93 -19.50
C CYS A 138 -6.57 -3.01 -20.57
N LYS A 139 -6.31 -3.30 -21.84
CA LYS A 139 -6.83 -2.50 -22.95
C LYS A 139 -8.36 -2.42 -22.98
N PRO A 140 -9.11 -3.54 -23.04
CA PRO A 140 -10.57 -3.48 -23.07
C PRO A 140 -11.19 -2.84 -21.83
N VAL A 141 -10.58 -3.00 -20.64
CA VAL A 141 -11.03 -2.34 -19.41
C VAL A 141 -10.88 -0.83 -19.52
N LEU A 142 -9.73 -0.31 -19.97
CA LEU A 142 -9.51 1.12 -20.15
C LEU A 142 -10.39 1.72 -21.25
N GLU A 143 -10.65 0.98 -22.34
CA GLU A 143 -11.55 1.41 -23.40
C GLU A 143 -12.99 1.54 -22.89
N LYS A 144 -13.48 0.54 -22.12
CA LYS A 144 -14.81 0.57 -21.49
C LYS A 144 -14.94 1.69 -20.45
N ALA A 145 -13.88 1.96 -19.69
CA ALA A 145 -13.82 3.06 -18.73
C ALA A 145 -13.69 4.44 -19.41
N GLY A 146 -13.40 4.50 -20.73
CA GLY A 146 -13.16 5.75 -21.46
C GLY A 146 -11.85 6.46 -21.10
N LEU A 147 -10.91 5.78 -20.45
CA LEU A 147 -9.69 6.38 -19.90
C LEU A 147 -8.43 6.18 -20.75
N MET A 148 -8.50 5.41 -21.84
CA MET A 148 -7.34 5.10 -22.70
C MET A 148 -6.57 6.35 -23.14
N HIS A 149 -7.25 7.47 -23.34
CA HIS A 149 -6.69 8.73 -23.83
C HIS A 149 -5.74 9.45 -22.87
N PHE A 150 -5.64 9.01 -21.61
CA PHE A 150 -4.70 9.55 -20.64
C PHE A 150 -3.29 8.96 -20.79
N PHE A 151 -3.18 7.72 -21.27
CA PHE A 151 -1.95 6.95 -21.23
C PHE A 151 -1.17 7.04 -22.53
N GLU A 152 0.10 7.43 -22.43
CA GLU A 152 1.04 7.47 -23.55
C GLU A 152 1.67 6.10 -23.82
N THR A 153 1.74 5.25 -22.80
CA THR A 153 2.20 3.87 -22.91
C THR A 153 1.31 2.92 -22.10
N ARG A 154 1.17 1.70 -22.60
CA ARG A 154 0.53 0.58 -21.92
C ARG A 154 1.42 -0.64 -22.04
N VAL A 155 1.86 -1.16 -20.91
CA VAL A 155 2.55 -2.45 -20.77
C VAL A 155 1.64 -3.39 -20.00
N ASP A 156 1.00 -4.30 -20.68
CA ASP A 156 0.01 -5.21 -20.11
C ASP A 156 0.40 -6.68 -20.30
N GLY A 157 -0.45 -7.58 -19.81
CA GLY A 157 -0.22 -9.02 -19.91
C GLY A 157 -0.13 -9.55 -21.37
N VAL A 158 -0.63 -8.81 -22.36
CA VAL A 158 -0.45 -9.15 -23.79
C VAL A 158 0.96 -8.76 -24.23
N VAL A 159 1.35 -7.50 -23.99
CA VAL A 159 2.69 -6.99 -24.29
C VAL A 159 3.76 -7.83 -23.57
N SER A 160 3.53 -8.16 -22.29
CA SER A 160 4.47 -8.99 -21.52
C SER A 160 4.67 -10.37 -22.13
N ALA A 161 3.59 -11.01 -22.61
CA ALA A 161 3.69 -12.31 -23.24
C ALA A 161 4.40 -12.25 -24.61
N GLU A 162 4.16 -11.19 -25.40
CA GLU A 162 4.79 -11.01 -26.72
C GLU A 162 6.28 -10.67 -26.63
N THR A 163 6.68 -9.96 -25.58
CA THR A 163 8.06 -9.47 -25.39
C THR A 163 8.88 -10.29 -24.39
N GLY A 164 8.27 -11.29 -23.74
CA GLY A 164 8.94 -12.17 -22.79
C GLY A 164 9.32 -11.51 -21.47
N LEU A 165 8.52 -10.53 -21.00
CA LEU A 165 8.77 -9.87 -19.71
C LEU A 165 8.43 -10.79 -18.55
N ASN A 166 9.24 -10.71 -17.49
CA ASN A 166 8.90 -11.35 -16.24
C ASN A 166 7.73 -10.60 -15.57
N GLY A 167 6.84 -11.36 -14.92
CA GLY A 167 5.73 -10.78 -14.17
C GLY A 167 6.16 -10.24 -12.81
N LYS A 168 5.31 -9.39 -12.19
CA LYS A 168 5.46 -8.97 -10.80
C LYS A 168 5.73 -10.19 -9.89
N PRO A 169 6.69 -10.17 -8.97
CA PRO A 169 7.38 -8.99 -8.43
C PRO A 169 8.66 -8.56 -9.18
N GLU A 170 8.91 -9.04 -10.41
CA GLU A 170 10.00 -8.50 -11.20
C GLU A 170 9.60 -7.15 -11.82
N PRO A 171 10.55 -6.21 -12.01
CA PRO A 171 10.25 -4.81 -12.36
C PRO A 171 9.91 -4.60 -13.84
N ASP A 172 10.02 -5.63 -14.67
CA ASP A 172 10.06 -5.56 -16.13
C ASP A 172 8.92 -4.71 -16.73
N ILE A 173 7.69 -4.88 -16.25
CA ILE A 173 6.54 -4.14 -16.80
C ILE A 173 6.61 -2.63 -16.51
N PHE A 174 7.09 -2.25 -15.34
CA PHE A 174 7.24 -0.84 -14.95
C PHE A 174 8.45 -0.21 -15.64
N THR A 175 9.58 -0.91 -15.68
CA THR A 175 10.78 -0.42 -16.36
C THR A 175 10.53 -0.26 -17.86
N THR A 176 9.88 -1.24 -18.50
CA THR A 176 9.47 -1.14 -19.91
C THR A 176 8.53 0.05 -20.13
N ALA A 177 7.56 0.31 -19.24
CA ALA A 177 6.69 1.47 -19.37
C ALA A 177 7.47 2.78 -19.26
N SER A 178 8.42 2.87 -18.32
CA SER A 178 9.29 4.05 -18.16
C SER A 178 10.21 4.26 -19.38
N ASP A 179 10.78 3.18 -19.92
CA ASP A 179 11.61 3.21 -21.13
C ASP A 179 10.79 3.70 -22.34
N ASN A 180 9.57 3.22 -22.51
CA ASN A 180 8.64 3.67 -23.57
C ASN A 180 8.32 5.17 -23.46
N LEU A 181 8.27 5.69 -22.22
CA LEU A 181 8.10 7.12 -21.95
C LEU A 181 9.40 7.90 -22.11
N GLY A 182 10.57 7.25 -22.22
CA GLY A 182 11.87 7.91 -22.27
C GLY A 182 12.24 8.59 -20.95
N ILE A 183 11.75 8.10 -19.82
CA ILE A 183 11.98 8.69 -18.49
C ILE A 183 12.84 7.73 -17.67
N ALA A 184 13.84 8.29 -16.98
CA ALA A 184 14.66 7.51 -16.05
C ALA A 184 13.84 7.08 -14.82
N TYR A 185 14.00 5.84 -14.37
CA TYR A 185 13.20 5.23 -13.30
C TYR A 185 13.14 6.07 -12.02
N HIS A 186 14.28 6.63 -11.59
CA HIS A 186 14.37 7.50 -10.41
C HIS A 186 13.61 8.83 -10.56
N LYS A 187 13.12 9.16 -11.75
CA LYS A 187 12.29 10.34 -12.05
C LYS A 187 10.82 9.99 -12.25
N ALA A 188 10.46 8.74 -12.09
CA ALA A 188 9.11 8.25 -12.25
C ALA A 188 8.54 7.74 -10.92
N VAL A 189 7.23 7.86 -10.80
CA VAL A 189 6.42 7.33 -9.69
C VAL A 189 5.72 6.06 -10.15
N VAL A 190 5.69 5.04 -9.31
CA VAL A 190 4.84 3.84 -9.48
C VAL A 190 3.70 3.93 -8.48
N VAL A 191 2.47 3.66 -8.93
CA VAL A 191 1.26 3.60 -8.09
C VAL A 191 0.68 2.20 -8.17
N GLU A 192 0.50 1.54 -7.02
CA GLU A 192 0.19 0.12 -6.93
C GLU A 192 -0.63 -0.23 -5.67
N ASP A 193 -1.50 -1.23 -5.75
CA ASP A 193 -2.30 -1.72 -4.61
C ASP A 193 -1.89 -3.12 -4.12
N ALA A 194 -1.15 -3.88 -4.94
CA ALA A 194 -0.68 -5.23 -4.62
C ALA A 194 0.76 -5.25 -4.12
N VAL A 195 1.05 -6.11 -3.14
CA VAL A 195 2.40 -6.28 -2.57
C VAL A 195 3.42 -6.66 -3.66
N SER A 196 3.05 -7.55 -4.57
CA SER A 196 3.93 -7.98 -5.67
C SER A 196 4.31 -6.83 -6.61
N GLY A 197 3.39 -5.90 -6.84
CA GLY A 197 3.64 -4.74 -7.66
C GLY A 197 4.47 -3.66 -6.96
N VAL A 198 4.21 -3.43 -5.67
CA VAL A 198 5.07 -2.57 -4.84
C VAL A 198 6.51 -3.10 -4.83
N GLN A 199 6.70 -4.41 -4.66
CA GLN A 199 8.02 -5.05 -4.76
C GLN A 199 8.68 -4.83 -6.13
N ALA A 200 7.90 -4.91 -7.22
CA ALA A 200 8.38 -4.64 -8.57
C ALA A 200 8.82 -3.18 -8.74
N GLY A 201 8.04 -2.23 -8.24
CA GLY A 201 8.40 -0.81 -8.21
C GLY A 201 9.69 -0.55 -7.44
N LYS A 202 9.84 -1.18 -6.27
CA LYS A 202 11.04 -1.06 -5.43
C LYS A 202 12.28 -1.65 -6.10
N LYS A 203 12.18 -2.87 -6.65
CA LYS A 203 13.26 -3.51 -7.41
C LYS A 203 13.68 -2.70 -8.65
N GLY A 204 12.74 -2.01 -9.28
CA GLY A 204 12.98 -1.16 -10.44
C GLY A 204 13.68 0.15 -10.12
N ASN A 205 13.94 0.47 -8.85
CA ASN A 205 14.56 1.73 -8.38
C ASN A 205 13.82 2.97 -8.86
N PHE A 206 12.49 2.92 -8.81
CA PHE A 206 11.66 4.08 -9.12
C PHE A 206 11.81 5.19 -8.07
N GLY A 207 11.59 6.45 -8.50
CA GLY A 207 11.75 7.61 -7.65
C GLY A 207 10.83 7.62 -6.44
N LEU A 208 9.60 7.14 -6.61
CA LEU A 208 8.61 6.95 -5.56
C LEU A 208 7.79 5.70 -5.88
N VAL A 209 7.55 4.85 -4.88
CA VAL A 209 6.59 3.74 -4.94
C VAL A 209 5.46 4.06 -3.97
N LEU A 210 4.31 4.42 -4.52
CA LEU A 210 3.10 4.78 -3.78
C LEU A 210 2.18 3.56 -3.71
N GLY A 211 1.95 3.05 -2.51
CA GLY A 211 1.00 1.99 -2.24
C GLY A 211 -0.41 2.54 -2.04
N VAL A 212 -1.41 1.87 -2.58
CA VAL A 212 -2.83 2.19 -2.35
C VAL A 212 -3.48 1.01 -1.64
N ALA A 213 -3.72 1.14 -0.34
CA ALA A 213 -4.32 0.09 0.47
C ALA A 213 -5.83 0.03 0.21
N ARG A 214 -6.27 -0.94 -0.59
CA ARG A 214 -7.71 -1.18 -0.85
C ARG A 214 -8.35 -2.12 0.16
N GLU A 215 -7.53 -2.75 0.95
CA GLU A 215 -7.87 -3.68 2.01
C GLU A 215 -7.05 -3.33 3.26
N ASP A 216 -7.19 -4.09 4.33
CA ASP A 216 -6.39 -3.89 5.55
C ASP A 216 -4.94 -4.41 5.35
N ASN A 217 -4.24 -3.88 4.33
CA ASN A 217 -2.92 -4.33 3.88
C ASN A 217 -1.84 -3.23 3.89
N ILE A 218 -2.07 -2.14 4.61
CA ILE A 218 -1.12 -1.00 4.74
C ILE A 218 0.27 -1.51 5.14
N ARG A 219 0.33 -2.38 6.13
CA ARG A 219 1.59 -2.93 6.65
C ARG A 219 2.32 -3.76 5.61
N GLU A 220 1.61 -4.60 4.89
CA GLU A 220 2.15 -5.49 3.87
C GLU A 220 2.73 -4.70 2.69
N LEU A 221 2.07 -3.61 2.28
CA LEU A 221 2.56 -2.71 1.24
C LEU A 221 3.84 -1.99 1.68
N PHE A 222 3.92 -1.50 2.93
CA PHE A 222 5.16 -0.93 3.46
C PHE A 222 6.29 -1.96 3.52
N LEU A 223 6.02 -3.18 4.01
CA LEU A 223 7.00 -4.26 4.04
C LEU A 223 7.42 -4.70 2.63
N GLY A 224 6.53 -4.59 1.65
CA GLY A 224 6.81 -4.80 0.23
C GLY A 224 7.74 -3.75 -0.37
N GLY A 225 7.88 -2.59 0.26
CA GLY A 225 8.78 -1.53 -0.16
C GLY A 225 8.11 -0.27 -0.68
N ALA A 226 6.80 -0.05 -0.40
CA ALA A 226 6.17 1.24 -0.65
C ALA A 226 6.86 2.33 0.17
N ASP A 227 7.14 3.46 -0.46
CA ASP A 227 7.72 4.63 0.21
C ASP A 227 6.63 5.41 0.98
N VAL A 228 5.39 5.35 0.51
CA VAL A 228 4.17 5.90 1.13
C VAL A 228 2.99 4.99 0.82
N VAL A 229 2.05 4.89 1.75
CA VAL A 229 0.80 4.13 1.56
C VAL A 229 -0.37 5.00 1.96
N VAL A 230 -1.40 5.04 1.12
CA VAL A 230 -2.68 5.73 1.35
C VAL A 230 -3.83 4.75 1.11
N GLU A 231 -5.00 4.99 1.67
CA GLU A 231 -6.20 4.21 1.36
C GLU A 231 -6.87 4.70 0.07
N ASP A 232 -6.74 6.00 -0.22
CA ASP A 232 -7.20 6.60 -1.47
C ASP A 232 -6.24 7.68 -1.97
N LEU A 233 -6.06 7.78 -3.29
CA LEU A 233 -5.16 8.77 -3.89
C LEU A 233 -5.61 10.22 -3.64
N GLY A 234 -6.88 10.44 -3.33
CA GLY A 234 -7.39 11.74 -2.93
C GLY A 234 -6.81 12.29 -1.63
N GLU A 235 -6.35 11.40 -0.73
CA GLU A 235 -5.73 11.81 0.55
C GLU A 235 -4.40 12.54 0.34
N ILE A 236 -3.64 12.11 -0.63
CA ILE A 236 -2.32 12.69 -0.92
C ILE A 236 -2.41 13.76 -2.01
N GLY A 237 -3.25 13.56 -3.01
CA GLY A 237 -3.36 14.43 -4.17
C GLY A 237 -2.06 14.59 -4.96
N LEU A 238 -2.08 15.41 -6.00
CA LEU A 238 -0.89 15.65 -6.83
C LEU A 238 0.21 16.40 -6.06
N LYS A 239 -0.20 17.33 -5.19
CA LYS A 239 0.77 18.11 -4.39
C LYS A 239 1.52 17.19 -3.42
N GLY A 240 0.80 16.39 -2.64
CA GLY A 240 1.43 15.49 -1.67
C GLY A 240 2.29 14.41 -2.35
N MET A 241 1.87 13.92 -3.52
CA MET A 241 2.71 13.02 -4.33
C MET A 241 4.04 13.68 -4.72
N ASN A 242 4.02 14.97 -5.09
CA ASN A 242 5.23 15.71 -5.41
C ASN A 242 6.09 15.95 -4.17
N ASP A 243 5.49 16.32 -3.05
CA ASP A 243 6.19 16.56 -1.79
C ASP A 243 6.91 15.29 -1.31
N TRP A 244 6.25 14.13 -1.42
CA TRP A 244 6.85 12.82 -1.14
C TRP A 244 7.98 12.47 -2.11
N PHE A 245 7.79 12.72 -3.39
CA PHE A 245 8.82 12.46 -4.40
C PHE A 245 10.07 13.31 -4.15
N GLU A 246 9.93 14.58 -3.86
CA GLU A 246 11.04 15.48 -3.57
C GLU A 246 11.72 15.11 -2.24
N SER A 247 10.96 14.81 -1.19
CA SER A 247 11.51 14.36 0.09
C SER A 247 12.16 12.98 0.00
N GLY A 248 11.66 12.10 -0.86
CA GLY A 248 12.21 10.75 -1.10
C GLY A 248 13.56 10.75 -1.84
N MET A 249 14.02 11.90 -2.36
CA MET A 249 15.38 12.01 -2.90
C MET A 249 16.45 11.89 -1.80
N GLU A 250 16.11 12.10 -0.53
CA GLU A 250 16.91 11.68 0.62
C GLU A 250 16.49 10.26 1.08
N LYS A 251 16.67 9.27 0.22
CA LYS A 251 16.40 7.86 0.56
C LYS A 251 17.45 7.32 1.54
N ASP A 252 17.48 7.89 2.71
CA ASP A 252 18.11 7.28 3.86
C ASP A 252 17.02 6.50 4.62
N GLY A 253 17.05 5.17 4.57
CA GLY A 253 16.13 4.29 5.29
C GLY A 253 16.20 4.44 6.83
N TRP A 254 16.80 5.54 7.30
CA TRP A 254 16.91 5.94 8.69
C TRP A 254 15.96 7.07 9.08
N LEU A 255 15.11 7.55 8.17
CA LEU A 255 14.13 8.61 8.44
C LEU A 255 12.73 8.03 8.58
N LEU A 256 12.12 8.23 9.76
CA LEU A 256 10.71 7.96 10.03
C LEU A 256 9.95 9.28 10.01
N ARG A 257 8.95 9.41 9.13
CA ARG A 257 8.24 10.67 8.90
C ARG A 257 6.74 10.50 9.05
N TYR A 258 6.09 11.52 9.63
CA TYR A 258 4.63 11.69 9.67
C TYR A 258 4.29 13.12 9.26
N PHE A 259 3.37 13.28 8.30
CA PHE A 259 3.01 14.56 7.70
C PHE A 259 1.63 15.07 8.14
N ASP A 260 1.05 14.46 9.15
CA ASP A 260 -0.27 14.81 9.68
C ASP A 260 -0.35 14.56 11.19
N TYR A 261 -1.45 15.04 11.78
CA TYR A 261 -1.83 14.71 13.15
C TYR A 261 -3.12 13.88 13.13
N GLN A 262 -3.03 12.63 13.60
CA GLN A 262 -4.17 11.71 13.68
C GLN A 262 -4.38 11.27 15.12
N GLN A 263 -5.46 11.73 15.74
CA GLN A 263 -5.76 11.44 17.15
C GLN A 263 -5.77 9.93 17.46
N GLU A 264 -6.33 9.13 16.57
CA GLU A 264 -6.46 7.67 16.77
C GLU A 264 -5.13 6.93 16.80
N SER A 265 -4.12 7.41 16.07
CA SER A 265 -2.80 6.79 15.98
C SER A 265 -1.72 7.51 16.79
N GLU A 266 -2.03 8.64 17.44
CA GLU A 266 -1.02 9.51 18.07
C GLU A 266 -0.22 8.80 19.14
N ARG A 267 -0.84 7.99 20.01
CA ARG A 267 -0.11 7.20 21.02
C ARG A 267 0.94 6.27 20.43
N SER A 268 0.63 5.65 19.29
CA SER A 268 1.56 4.77 18.59
C SER A 268 2.69 5.57 17.95
N ARG A 269 2.37 6.72 17.33
CA ARG A 269 3.35 7.61 16.72
C ARG A 269 4.32 8.19 17.76
N GLU A 270 3.82 8.61 18.93
CA GLU A 270 4.66 9.05 20.04
C GLU A 270 5.66 7.97 20.49
N ALA A 271 5.25 6.70 20.48
CA ALA A 271 6.13 5.60 20.82
C ALA A 271 7.18 5.33 19.75
N LEU A 272 6.78 5.39 18.47
CA LEU A 272 7.68 5.17 17.33
C LEU A 272 8.70 6.30 17.14
N LEU A 273 8.31 7.53 17.49
CA LEU A 273 9.18 8.72 17.45
C LEU A 273 10.00 8.92 18.73
N ALA A 274 10.06 7.91 19.63
CA ALA A 274 10.81 8.02 20.86
C ALA A 274 12.32 8.14 20.59
N VAL A 275 12.97 9.04 21.32
CA VAL A 275 14.42 9.23 21.28
C VAL A 275 15.03 8.92 22.65
N GLY A 276 16.25 8.37 22.65
CA GLY A 276 16.93 7.99 23.90
C GLY A 276 18.43 7.77 23.72
N ASN A 277 19.14 7.72 24.82
CA ASN A 277 20.61 7.59 24.85
C ASN A 277 21.12 6.39 25.65
N GLY A 278 20.26 5.43 25.97
CA GLY A 278 20.58 4.26 26.78
C GLY A 278 20.45 4.49 28.31
N TYR A 279 20.38 5.72 28.77
CA TYR A 279 20.11 6.08 30.17
C TYR A 279 18.66 6.50 30.37
N PHE A 280 18.12 7.26 29.43
CA PHE A 280 16.71 7.62 29.40
C PHE A 280 16.19 7.64 27.97
N GLY A 281 14.89 7.50 27.83
CA GLY A 281 14.15 7.63 26.59
C GLY A 281 12.94 8.52 26.78
N THR A 282 12.66 9.37 25.80
CA THR A 282 11.51 10.26 25.81
C THR A 282 10.63 9.94 24.61
N ARG A 283 9.33 9.81 24.83
CA ARG A 283 8.35 9.63 23.76
C ARG A 283 8.29 10.87 22.89
N GLY A 284 8.10 10.68 21.60
CA GLY A 284 8.00 11.77 20.62
C GLY A 284 6.62 12.44 20.61
N ALA A 285 6.11 12.77 21.78
CA ALA A 285 4.88 13.54 21.92
C ALA A 285 5.11 14.99 21.45
N LEU A 286 4.03 15.63 21.01
CA LEU A 286 4.07 17.05 20.72
C LEU A 286 4.30 17.85 21.99
N GLU A 287 5.13 18.88 21.93
CA GLU A 287 5.58 19.64 23.09
C GLU A 287 4.43 20.38 23.80
N GLU A 288 3.36 20.69 23.07
CA GLU A 288 2.14 21.31 23.59
C GLU A 288 1.15 20.31 24.18
N SER A 289 1.43 19.00 24.04
CA SER A 289 0.49 17.97 24.50
C SER A 289 0.62 17.71 25.99
N SER A 290 -0.50 17.40 26.61
CA SER A 290 -0.57 16.86 27.97
C SER A 290 -1.14 15.44 27.94
N ALA A 291 -0.86 14.66 28.99
CA ALA A 291 -1.38 13.30 29.10
C ALA A 291 -2.92 13.29 29.12
N ASN A 292 -3.52 12.58 28.17
CA ASN A 292 -4.97 12.42 27.99
C ASN A 292 -5.28 11.08 27.28
N GLU A 293 -6.47 10.93 26.76
CA GLU A 293 -6.85 9.72 26.02
C GLU A 293 -6.11 9.56 24.68
N VAL A 294 -5.69 10.66 24.06
CA VAL A 294 -4.99 10.70 22.76
C VAL A 294 -3.47 10.67 22.96
N ASN A 295 -2.95 11.55 23.81
CA ASN A 295 -1.53 11.76 24.01
C ASN A 295 -1.04 11.09 25.28
N TYR A 296 0.17 10.56 25.24
CA TYR A 296 0.83 9.96 26.40
C TYR A 296 2.31 10.36 26.47
N PRO A 297 2.61 11.67 26.65
CA PRO A 297 3.98 12.12 26.76
C PRO A 297 4.64 11.50 28.00
N GLY A 298 5.91 11.14 27.87
CA GLY A 298 6.61 10.50 28.98
C GLY A 298 8.11 10.40 28.78
N THR A 299 8.82 10.39 29.89
CA THR A 299 10.25 10.14 29.98
C THR A 299 10.51 8.96 30.91
N TYR A 300 11.33 8.03 30.48
CA TYR A 300 11.64 6.77 31.16
C TYR A 300 13.14 6.66 31.40
N PHE A 301 13.54 6.25 32.59
CA PHE A 301 14.94 6.03 32.93
C PHE A 301 15.25 4.53 32.96
N SER A 302 16.39 4.16 32.40
CA SER A 302 16.90 2.79 32.48
C SER A 302 17.11 2.35 33.94
N GLY A 303 16.59 1.18 34.28
CA GLY A 303 16.69 0.62 35.61
C GLY A 303 15.66 1.13 36.62
N LEU A 304 14.72 2.01 36.20
CA LEU A 304 13.64 2.49 37.06
C LEU A 304 12.32 1.81 36.71
N TYR A 305 11.91 0.85 37.53
CA TYR A 305 10.71 0.05 37.30
C TYR A 305 9.77 0.12 38.50
N ASN A 306 8.48 0.06 38.20
CA ASN A 306 7.44 -0.15 39.22
C ASN A 306 6.99 -1.62 39.17
N ARG A 307 6.76 -2.22 40.34
CA ARG A 307 6.21 -3.57 40.43
C ARG A 307 4.79 -3.49 40.99
N LEU A 308 3.86 -4.02 40.21
CA LEU A 308 2.45 -4.10 40.57
C LEU A 308 2.00 -5.55 40.56
N VAL A 309 1.38 -5.97 41.65
CA VAL A 309 0.73 -7.27 41.72
C VAL A 309 -0.75 -7.12 41.39
N SER A 310 -1.18 -7.72 40.30
CA SER A 310 -2.57 -7.74 39.86
C SER A 310 -3.18 -9.13 40.04
N LYS A 311 -4.46 -9.20 40.43
CA LYS A 311 -5.19 -10.48 40.48
C LYS A 311 -5.95 -10.70 39.20
N VAL A 312 -5.54 -11.75 38.43
CA VAL A 312 -6.20 -12.18 37.22
C VAL A 312 -6.68 -13.62 37.44
N GLU A 313 -7.97 -13.84 37.36
CA GLU A 313 -8.60 -15.16 37.59
C GLU A 313 -8.16 -15.85 38.90
N GLY A 314 -7.99 -15.04 39.98
CA GLY A 314 -7.61 -15.54 41.30
C GLY A 314 -6.12 -15.84 41.49
N ARG A 315 -5.28 -15.59 40.51
CA ARG A 315 -3.83 -15.72 40.56
C ARG A 315 -3.19 -14.34 40.72
N ASP A 316 -2.19 -14.25 41.54
CA ASP A 316 -1.36 -13.05 41.65
C ASP A 316 -0.35 -13.05 40.47
N ILE A 317 -0.42 -12.01 39.66
CA ILE A 317 0.51 -11.76 38.53
C ILE A 317 1.30 -10.51 38.89
N GLU A 318 2.61 -10.66 38.99
CA GLU A 318 3.52 -9.53 39.17
C GLU A 318 3.90 -8.96 37.80
N ASN A 319 3.64 -7.66 37.60
CA ASN A 319 4.02 -6.90 36.40
C ASN A 319 5.13 -5.91 36.77
N GLU A 320 6.14 -5.83 35.92
CA GLU A 320 7.15 -4.78 35.98
C GLU A 320 6.90 -3.79 34.82
N ASP A 321 6.66 -2.53 35.18
CA ASP A 321 6.41 -1.45 34.23
C ASP A 321 7.46 -0.35 34.37
N PHE A 322 7.83 0.28 33.26
CA PHE A 322 8.66 1.49 33.30
C PHE A 322 7.94 2.61 34.04
N VAL A 323 8.63 3.28 34.90
CA VAL A 323 8.09 4.47 35.58
C VAL A 323 8.15 5.66 34.64
N ASN A 324 6.99 6.22 34.31
CA ASN A 324 6.91 7.50 33.64
C ASN A 324 7.30 8.62 34.63
N THR A 325 8.40 9.26 34.33
CA THR A 325 8.92 10.37 35.15
C THR A 325 8.41 11.71 34.64
N THR A 326 8.81 12.80 35.26
CA THR A 326 8.40 14.14 34.86
C THR A 326 8.76 14.40 33.41
N ASN A 327 7.75 14.74 32.60
CA ASN A 327 7.97 15.19 31.24
C ASN A 327 8.68 16.56 31.24
N TRP A 328 9.80 16.67 30.59
CA TRP A 328 10.65 17.87 30.55
C TRP A 328 10.57 18.62 29.20
N LEU A 329 9.78 18.08 28.27
CA LEU A 329 9.59 18.66 26.92
C LEU A 329 8.49 19.72 26.80
N PRO A 330 7.53 19.94 27.74
CA PRO A 330 6.42 20.83 27.48
C PRO A 330 6.90 22.25 27.15
N VAL A 331 6.61 22.67 25.93
CA VAL A 331 6.84 24.02 25.43
C VAL A 331 5.60 24.46 24.69
N THR A 332 5.06 25.61 25.03
CA THR A 332 3.98 26.24 24.27
C THR A 332 4.30 27.68 24.00
N PHE A 333 3.67 28.28 23.04
CA PHE A 333 3.89 29.65 22.61
C PHE A 333 2.57 30.40 22.41
N ARG A 334 2.63 31.68 22.27
CA ARG A 334 1.52 32.56 21.86
C ARG A 334 2.05 33.70 21.02
N ILE A 335 1.24 34.20 20.11
CA ILE A 335 1.57 35.33 19.24
C ILE A 335 0.91 36.60 19.78
N ASP A 336 1.69 37.67 19.95
CA ASP A 336 1.24 39.03 20.30
C ASP A 336 0.22 39.10 21.47
N GLY A 337 0.40 38.26 22.48
CA GLY A 337 -0.49 38.23 23.66
C GLY A 337 -1.83 37.53 23.47
N GLY A 338 -2.01 36.87 22.31
CA GLY A 338 -3.15 36.02 22.01
C GLY A 338 -3.27 34.78 22.90
N PRO A 339 -4.15 33.84 22.63
CA PRO A 339 -4.25 32.58 23.36
C PRO A 339 -2.96 31.76 23.26
N TRP A 340 -2.73 30.91 24.24
CA TRP A 340 -1.65 29.93 24.18
C TRP A 340 -1.96 28.89 23.11
N PHE A 341 -0.98 28.54 22.30
CA PHE A 341 -1.13 27.52 21.28
C PHE A 341 -1.44 26.17 21.95
N SER A 342 -2.40 25.45 21.38
CA SER A 342 -2.81 24.11 21.80
C SER A 342 -3.09 23.28 20.56
N ILE A 343 -2.62 22.02 20.53
CA ILE A 343 -2.91 21.07 19.46
C ILE A 343 -4.38 20.64 19.43
N SER A 344 -5.15 20.90 20.48
CA SER A 344 -6.58 20.69 20.49
C SER A 344 -7.28 21.71 19.61
N PRO A 345 -8.33 21.33 18.85
CA PRO A 345 -9.00 22.27 17.95
C PRO A 345 -9.47 23.53 18.68
N ASP A 346 -8.84 24.65 18.39
CA ASP A 346 -9.31 25.98 18.76
C ASP A 346 -9.93 26.59 17.48
N PRO A 347 -11.17 27.09 17.52
CA PRO A 347 -11.81 27.70 16.36
C PRO A 347 -11.06 28.93 15.81
N ASN A 348 -10.09 29.44 16.52
CA ASN A 348 -9.27 30.61 16.13
C ASN A 348 -7.83 30.25 15.71
N GLN A 349 -7.51 28.96 15.61
CA GLN A 349 -6.18 28.50 15.19
C GLN A 349 -6.34 27.30 14.28
N GLU A 350 -5.89 27.42 13.05
CA GLU A 350 -5.88 26.33 12.09
C GLU A 350 -4.45 25.83 11.88
N ILE A 351 -4.25 24.51 12.05
CA ILE A 351 -2.98 23.86 11.70
C ILE A 351 -3.07 23.48 10.23
N LEU A 352 -2.33 24.19 9.39
CA LEU A 352 -2.30 23.97 7.94
C LEU A 352 -1.45 22.75 7.57
N ALA A 353 -0.34 22.56 8.26
CA ALA A 353 0.51 21.38 8.08
C ALA A 353 1.29 21.08 9.36
N ILE A 354 1.56 19.81 9.60
CA ILE A 354 2.45 19.33 10.64
C ILE A 354 3.30 18.19 10.11
N ASN A 355 4.63 18.34 10.18
CA ASN A 355 5.60 17.35 9.75
C ASN A 355 6.47 16.96 10.94
N ARG A 356 6.62 15.65 11.18
CA ARG A 356 7.53 15.11 12.19
C ARG A 356 8.48 14.11 11.52
N THR A 357 9.77 14.32 11.72
CA THR A 357 10.82 13.47 11.15
C THR A 357 11.75 13.00 12.26
N LEU A 358 11.82 11.69 12.47
CA LEU A 358 12.86 11.08 13.29
C LEU A 358 14.00 10.61 12.38
N ASP A 359 15.16 11.24 12.52
CA ASP A 359 16.41 10.75 11.96
C ASP A 359 17.05 9.75 12.94
N MET A 360 16.92 8.46 12.63
CA MET A 360 17.44 7.38 13.48
C MET A 360 18.97 7.29 13.47
N LYS A 361 19.66 7.88 12.49
CA LYS A 361 21.13 7.96 12.47
C LYS A 361 21.66 8.97 13.47
N SER A 362 21.07 10.15 13.49
CA SER A 362 21.48 11.23 14.38
C SER A 362 20.78 11.18 15.73
N GLY A 363 19.65 10.43 15.84
CA GLY A 363 18.80 10.40 17.02
C GLY A 363 18.06 11.75 17.25
N ILE A 364 17.77 12.47 16.17
CA ILE A 364 17.09 13.75 16.20
C ILE A 364 15.65 13.60 15.76
N LEU A 365 14.71 14.03 16.58
CA LEU A 365 13.31 14.24 16.21
C LEU A 365 13.11 15.71 15.87
N GLN A 366 12.70 15.98 14.63
CA GLN A 366 12.38 17.32 14.13
C GLN A 366 10.89 17.45 13.90
N ARG A 367 10.33 18.61 14.22
CA ARG A 367 8.97 19.00 13.90
C ARG A 367 8.94 20.31 13.14
N GLU A 368 8.11 20.38 12.11
CA GLU A 368 7.78 21.59 11.39
C GLU A 368 6.26 21.75 11.40
N MET A 369 5.75 22.95 11.54
CA MET A 369 4.33 23.20 11.64
C MET A 369 4.00 24.56 11.02
N ASP A 370 2.98 24.57 10.15
CA ASP A 370 2.44 25.78 9.54
C ASP A 370 1.08 26.09 10.19
N LEU A 371 0.91 27.31 10.63
CA LEU A 371 -0.27 27.81 11.33
C LEU A 371 -0.86 29.01 10.60
N GLU A 372 -2.20 29.17 10.64
CA GLU A 372 -2.92 30.37 10.27
C GLU A 372 -3.73 30.95 11.46
#